data_298ba7bef62584fb8c439a763d72763e
#
_entry.id   298ba7bef62584fb8c439a763d72763e
#
_cell.length_a   1.000
_cell.length_b   1.000
_cell.length_c   1.000
_cell.angle_alpha   90.00
_cell.angle_beta   90.00
_cell.angle_gamma   90.00
#
_symmetry.space_group_name_H-M   'P 1'
#
loop_
_entity.id
_entity.type
_entity.pdbx_description
1 polymer ?
#
loop_
_entity_poly.entity_id
_entity_poly.type
_entity_poly.pdbx_seq_one_letter_code
_entity_poly.pdbx_strand_id
1 'polypeptide(L)'
;MIFKVARCELHSWEEPVISGTKGSGTVFFCGCSMRCVFCQNYNISRSANSGLSITEDELLQLFFSLEQEGAHNINLVTPSHYAKPLKRVLEKFKKASTLPIVYNTNAYESVENLKLLDGLVDIYLPDLKYVSSKLSLDFSARADYFEKAYPAILEMQRQQPRNIIENGIMQKGLIVRHLVLPNCTEDSKEVLDALSRMPKKPLVSIMSQYFPTEPVMNHPVLNRKISIREYEKVTDYASVLGFDGFTQDLKSATVAYTPSFDLSILKSRLKRIKD
;
A
#
# COMPACT_ATOMS: atom_id res chain seq x y z
N MET A 1 5.53 -11.77 -20.06
CA MET A 1 4.17 -11.36 -19.62
C MET A 1 4.06 -9.84 -19.68
N ILE A 2 2.83 -9.28 -19.68
CA ILE A 2 2.60 -7.83 -19.76
C ILE A 2 2.03 -7.34 -18.44
N PHE A 3 2.65 -6.31 -17.87
CA PHE A 3 2.11 -5.55 -16.73
C PHE A 3 1.37 -4.31 -17.24
N LYS A 4 0.37 -3.88 -16.53
CA LYS A 4 -0.30 -2.60 -16.78
C LYS A 4 0.12 -1.63 -15.68
N VAL A 5 0.89 -0.62 -16.06
CA VAL A 5 1.48 0.37 -15.15
C VAL A 5 0.94 1.75 -15.49
N ALA A 6 0.43 2.47 -14.50
CA ALA A 6 -0.11 3.82 -14.65
C ALA A 6 0.91 4.91 -14.33
N ARG A 7 1.87 4.63 -13.44
CA ARG A 7 2.86 5.61 -12.99
C ARG A 7 4.13 4.92 -12.49
N CYS A 8 5.27 5.57 -12.70
CA CYS A 8 6.57 5.15 -12.18
C CYS A 8 7.41 6.40 -11.91
N GLU A 9 7.62 6.73 -10.63
CA GLU A 9 8.39 7.91 -10.20
C GLU A 9 8.76 7.86 -8.72
N LEU A 10 9.58 8.82 -8.27
CA LEU A 10 9.83 9.05 -6.85
C LEU A 10 8.60 9.65 -6.16
N HIS A 11 8.23 9.11 -5.00
CA HIS A 11 7.08 9.52 -4.20
C HIS A 11 7.48 9.76 -2.75
N SER A 12 7.09 10.91 -2.20
CA SER A 12 7.57 11.35 -0.87
C SER A 12 6.50 11.26 0.24
N TRP A 13 5.35 10.65 -0.05
CA TRP A 13 4.19 10.70 0.85
C TRP A 13 3.82 9.35 1.49
N GLU A 14 4.73 8.37 1.45
CA GLU A 14 4.62 7.17 2.28
C GLU A 14 5.12 7.46 3.70
N GLU A 15 5.08 6.49 4.60
CA GLU A 15 5.61 6.64 5.95
C GLU A 15 7.06 7.19 5.92
N PRO A 16 7.47 8.00 6.92
CA PRO A 16 8.80 8.63 6.93
C PRO A 16 9.96 7.65 6.74
N VAL A 17 9.84 6.45 7.31
CA VAL A 17 10.86 5.39 7.18
C VAL A 17 10.86 4.71 5.79
N ILE A 18 9.85 4.94 4.97
CA ILE A 18 9.75 4.43 3.59
C ILE A 18 10.23 5.47 2.59
N SER A 19 9.68 6.69 2.64
CA SER A 19 10.01 7.76 1.71
C SER A 19 11.34 8.45 2.04
N GLY A 20 11.65 8.62 3.32
CA GLY A 20 12.84 9.37 3.75
C GLY A 20 12.95 10.73 3.09
N THR A 21 14.17 11.12 2.77
CA THR A 21 14.48 12.42 2.14
C THR A 21 14.55 12.38 0.62
N LYS A 22 14.77 11.20 0.03
CA LYS A 22 14.96 11.02 -1.43
C LYS A 22 13.71 10.49 -2.12
N GLY A 23 12.74 10.01 -1.36
CA GLY A 23 11.51 9.41 -1.88
C GLY A 23 11.60 7.89 -2.08
N SER A 24 10.43 7.30 -2.18
CA SER A 24 10.19 5.90 -2.51
C SER A 24 10.01 5.77 -4.03
N GLY A 25 10.69 4.85 -4.68
CA GLY A 25 10.56 4.59 -6.11
C GLY A 25 9.29 3.81 -6.40
N THR A 26 8.16 4.52 -6.58
CA THR A 26 6.85 3.90 -6.70
C THR A 26 6.50 3.47 -8.11
N VAL A 27 5.94 2.26 -8.22
CA VAL A 27 5.35 1.71 -9.45
C VAL A 27 3.89 1.38 -9.18
N PHE A 28 2.96 2.15 -9.76
CA PHE A 28 1.52 1.95 -9.63
C PHE A 28 1.00 1.00 -10.71
N PHE A 29 0.53 -0.16 -10.28
CA PHE A 29 -0.12 -1.11 -11.18
C PHE A 29 -1.61 -0.79 -11.36
N CYS A 30 -2.13 -1.03 -12.56
CA CYS A 30 -3.56 -0.86 -12.87
C CYS A 30 -4.35 -2.10 -12.50
N GLY A 31 -5.60 -1.89 -12.10
CA GLY A 31 -6.48 -2.93 -11.60
C GLY A 31 -6.31 -3.15 -10.10
N CYS A 32 -7.38 -3.59 -9.46
CA CYS A 32 -7.40 -3.92 -8.03
C CYS A 32 -8.43 -5.01 -7.77
N SER A 33 -8.12 -5.94 -6.87
CA SER A 33 -9.05 -6.98 -6.41
C SER A 33 -10.20 -6.43 -5.57
N MET A 34 -10.00 -5.25 -4.97
CA MET A 34 -11.00 -4.54 -4.18
C MET A 34 -11.77 -3.54 -5.05
N ARG A 35 -12.98 -3.19 -4.61
CA ARG A 35 -13.83 -2.19 -5.28
C ARG A 35 -14.25 -1.09 -4.31
N CYS A 36 -13.27 -0.55 -3.54
CA CYS A 36 -13.54 0.49 -2.57
C CYS A 36 -14.20 1.70 -3.22
N VAL A 37 -15.35 2.13 -2.71
CA VAL A 37 -16.10 3.28 -3.22
C VAL A 37 -15.35 4.60 -2.97
N PHE A 38 -14.47 4.62 -1.96
CA PHE A 38 -13.64 5.77 -1.59
C PHE A 38 -12.19 5.69 -2.11
N CYS A 39 -11.92 4.88 -3.12
CA CYS A 39 -10.55 4.67 -3.62
C CYS A 39 -9.97 5.98 -4.19
N GLN A 40 -8.89 6.48 -3.60
CA GLN A 40 -8.18 7.66 -4.13
C GLN A 40 -7.54 7.38 -5.50
N ASN A 41 -7.18 6.12 -5.76
CA ASN A 41 -6.64 5.67 -7.04
C ASN A 41 -7.74 5.12 -7.98
N TYR A 42 -8.96 5.65 -7.87
CA TYR A 42 -10.15 5.14 -8.59
C TYR A 42 -9.89 4.96 -10.10
N ASN A 43 -9.27 5.95 -10.74
CA ASN A 43 -9.04 5.98 -12.19
C ASN A 43 -8.20 4.81 -12.70
N ILE A 44 -7.29 4.27 -11.88
CA ILE A 44 -6.42 3.16 -12.26
C ILE A 44 -6.84 1.83 -11.65
N SER A 45 -7.55 1.85 -10.51
CA SER A 45 -7.99 0.64 -9.81
C SER A 45 -9.16 -0.06 -10.49
N ARG A 46 -10.02 0.69 -11.20
CA ARG A 46 -11.24 0.18 -11.85
C ARG A 46 -11.02 -0.40 -13.24
N SER A 47 -9.93 -0.04 -13.89
CA SER A 47 -9.63 -0.48 -15.24
C SER A 47 -8.17 -0.88 -15.38
N ALA A 48 -7.93 -2.12 -15.78
CA ALA A 48 -6.60 -2.57 -16.18
C ALA A 48 -6.08 -1.86 -17.44
N ASN A 49 -6.96 -1.20 -18.20
CA ASN A 49 -6.60 -0.50 -19.44
C ASN A 49 -6.16 0.96 -19.22
N SER A 50 -6.18 1.46 -17.99
CA SER A 50 -5.81 2.84 -17.66
C SER A 50 -4.31 3.12 -17.70
N GLY A 51 -3.46 2.08 -17.92
CA GLY A 51 -2.00 2.20 -17.93
C GLY A 51 -1.36 1.73 -19.22
N LEU A 52 -0.04 1.89 -19.30
CA LEU A 52 0.78 1.38 -20.39
C LEU A 52 1.05 -0.13 -20.20
N SER A 53 1.17 -0.82 -21.33
CA SER A 53 1.63 -2.21 -21.37
C SER A 53 3.15 -2.25 -21.22
N ILE A 54 3.64 -2.87 -20.17
CA ILE A 54 5.07 -2.95 -19.82
C ILE A 54 5.49 -4.42 -19.81
N THR A 55 6.56 -4.75 -20.51
CA THR A 55 7.18 -6.09 -20.49
C THR A 55 7.94 -6.33 -19.19
N GLU A 56 8.36 -7.57 -18.91
CA GLU A 56 9.19 -7.92 -17.75
C GLU A 56 10.53 -7.16 -17.78
N ASP A 57 11.16 -7.06 -18.96
CA ASP A 57 12.45 -6.39 -19.10
C ASP A 57 12.30 -4.86 -18.98
N GLU A 58 11.25 -4.26 -19.55
CA GLU A 58 10.95 -2.84 -19.34
C GLU A 58 10.66 -2.54 -17.86
N LEU A 59 9.94 -3.40 -17.15
CA LEU A 59 9.69 -3.22 -15.72
C LEU A 59 10.98 -3.28 -14.90
N LEU A 60 11.88 -4.21 -15.24
CA LEU A 60 13.19 -4.30 -14.62
C LEU A 60 14.02 -3.04 -14.86
N GLN A 61 14.02 -2.50 -16.09
CA GLN A 61 14.71 -1.24 -16.41
C GLN A 61 14.10 -0.04 -15.66
N LEU A 62 12.77 -0.01 -15.48
CA LEU A 62 12.12 1.00 -14.65
C LEU A 62 12.62 0.97 -13.19
N PHE A 63 12.83 -0.22 -12.61
CA PHE A 63 13.39 -0.34 -11.26
C PHE A 63 14.82 0.23 -11.20
N PHE A 64 15.69 -0.13 -12.16
CA PHE A 64 17.04 0.44 -12.21
C PHE A 64 17.04 1.96 -12.43
N SER A 65 16.10 2.51 -13.22
CA SER A 65 16.02 3.95 -13.40
C SER A 65 15.64 4.69 -12.10
N LEU A 66 14.75 4.09 -11.29
CA LEU A 66 14.39 4.64 -9.97
C LEU A 66 15.56 4.56 -8.98
N GLU A 67 16.31 3.47 -9.01
CA GLU A 67 17.54 3.30 -8.22
C GLU A 67 18.60 4.36 -8.58
N GLN A 68 18.83 4.60 -9.88
CA GLN A 68 19.76 5.64 -10.37
C GLN A 68 19.32 7.05 -9.97
N GLU A 69 18.01 7.31 -9.84
CA GLU A 69 17.47 8.56 -9.32
C GLU A 69 17.61 8.70 -7.80
N GLY A 70 18.12 7.65 -7.13
CA GLY A 70 18.41 7.65 -5.70
C GLY A 70 17.24 7.28 -4.81
N ALA A 71 16.24 6.55 -5.33
CA ALA A 71 15.15 6.01 -4.52
C ALA A 71 15.65 5.25 -3.29
N HIS A 72 14.96 5.35 -2.16
CA HIS A 72 15.29 4.56 -0.97
C HIS A 72 14.84 3.09 -1.08
N ASN A 73 13.91 2.79 -1.96
CA ASN A 73 13.35 1.45 -2.20
C ASN A 73 12.60 1.43 -3.54
N ILE A 74 12.20 0.24 -3.99
CA ILE A 74 11.22 0.05 -5.07
C ILE A 74 9.89 -0.32 -4.43
N ASN A 75 8.89 0.53 -4.56
CA ASN A 75 7.57 0.38 -3.95
C ASN A 75 6.53 -0.04 -5.00
N LEU A 76 6.07 -1.27 -4.88
CA LEU A 76 5.10 -1.90 -5.77
C LEU A 76 3.68 -1.65 -5.24
N VAL A 77 2.95 -0.72 -5.85
CA VAL A 77 1.61 -0.33 -5.39
C VAL A 77 0.53 -1.16 -6.10
N THR A 78 -0.23 -1.92 -5.33
CA THR A 78 -1.30 -2.84 -5.78
C THR A 78 -0.79 -3.93 -6.75
N PRO A 79 0.27 -4.69 -6.42
CA PRO A 79 0.87 -5.68 -7.30
C PRO A 79 0.20 -7.05 -7.27
N SER A 80 -0.82 -7.26 -6.44
CA SER A 80 -1.43 -8.53 -6.04
C SER A 80 -1.70 -9.52 -7.18
N HIS A 81 -2.26 -9.02 -8.29
CA HIS A 81 -2.63 -9.82 -9.45
C HIS A 81 -1.45 -10.17 -10.37
N TYR A 82 -0.26 -9.66 -10.04
CA TYR A 82 0.99 -9.92 -10.77
C TYR A 82 2.03 -10.74 -9.99
N ALA A 83 1.68 -11.36 -8.85
CA ALA A 83 2.63 -12.07 -7.99
C ALA A 83 3.54 -13.06 -8.76
N LYS A 84 2.95 -13.91 -9.61
CA LYS A 84 3.70 -14.90 -10.41
C LYS A 84 4.70 -14.27 -11.39
N PRO A 85 4.34 -13.33 -12.28
CA PRO A 85 5.32 -12.68 -13.17
C PRO A 85 6.27 -11.76 -12.44
N LEU A 86 5.85 -11.09 -11.35
CA LEU A 86 6.73 -10.26 -10.53
C LEU A 86 7.89 -11.06 -9.94
N LYS A 87 7.65 -12.31 -9.52
CA LYS A 87 8.72 -13.17 -9.00
C LYS A 87 9.96 -13.15 -9.91
N ARG A 88 9.79 -13.36 -11.23
CA ARG A 88 10.91 -13.38 -12.18
C ARG A 88 11.64 -12.04 -12.29
N VAL A 89 10.89 -10.93 -12.27
CA VAL A 89 11.48 -9.59 -12.33
C VAL A 89 12.26 -9.29 -11.05
N LEU A 90 11.67 -9.61 -9.88
CA LEU A 90 12.31 -9.40 -8.58
C LEU A 90 13.56 -10.28 -8.40
N GLU A 91 13.54 -11.55 -8.84
CA GLU A 91 14.71 -12.42 -8.84
C GLU A 91 15.86 -11.84 -9.66
N LYS A 92 15.57 -11.25 -10.85
CA LYS A 92 16.58 -10.57 -11.68
C LYS A 92 17.09 -9.31 -10.98
N PHE A 93 16.20 -8.49 -10.42
CA PHE A 93 16.56 -7.24 -9.75
C PHE A 93 17.43 -7.49 -8.52
N LYS A 94 17.02 -8.42 -7.63
CA LYS A 94 17.77 -8.76 -6.40
C LYS A 94 19.15 -9.36 -6.64
N LYS A 95 19.45 -9.88 -7.84
CA LYS A 95 20.81 -10.32 -8.22
C LYS A 95 21.74 -9.14 -8.52
N ALA A 96 21.21 -8.00 -8.93
CA ALA A 96 21.97 -6.83 -9.38
C ALA A 96 21.87 -5.63 -8.42
N SER A 97 20.92 -5.62 -7.49
CA SER A 97 20.65 -4.52 -6.58
C SER A 97 20.37 -5.02 -5.17
N THR A 98 20.80 -4.24 -4.18
CA THR A 98 20.47 -4.43 -2.75
C THR A 98 19.32 -3.54 -2.30
N LEU A 99 18.78 -2.72 -3.19
CA LEU A 99 17.70 -1.79 -2.86
C LEU A 99 16.47 -2.54 -2.35
N PRO A 100 15.86 -2.15 -1.21
CA PRO A 100 14.70 -2.83 -0.66
C PRO A 100 13.49 -2.82 -1.59
N ILE A 101 12.75 -3.92 -1.62
CA ILE A 101 11.46 -4.05 -2.31
C ILE A 101 10.33 -3.88 -1.29
N VAL A 102 9.48 -2.89 -1.50
CA VAL A 102 8.25 -2.66 -0.74
C VAL A 102 7.05 -3.23 -1.51
N TYR A 103 6.27 -4.08 -0.85
CA TYR A 103 5.02 -4.63 -1.37
C TYR A 103 3.83 -3.93 -0.70
N ASN A 104 3.28 -2.93 -1.39
CA ASN A 104 2.21 -2.05 -0.91
C ASN A 104 0.86 -2.57 -1.42
N THR A 105 0.03 -3.10 -0.54
CA THR A 105 -1.15 -3.86 -0.89
C THR A 105 -2.35 -3.57 -0.01
N ASN A 106 -3.55 -3.81 -0.55
CA ASN A 106 -4.81 -3.78 0.21
C ASN A 106 -5.01 -5.01 1.11
N ALA A 107 -4.05 -5.90 1.20
CA ALA A 107 -4.04 -7.16 1.93
C ALA A 107 -5.07 -8.23 1.49
N TYR A 108 -5.98 -7.94 0.56
CA TYR A 108 -6.88 -8.97 0.00
C TYR A 108 -6.10 -9.88 -0.95
N GLU A 109 -5.29 -10.76 -0.37
CA GLU A 109 -4.26 -11.55 -1.04
C GLU A 109 -4.50 -13.07 -0.90
N SER A 110 -3.96 -13.84 -1.84
CA SER A 110 -3.78 -15.29 -1.66
C SER A 110 -2.47 -15.52 -0.92
N VAL A 111 -2.52 -16.28 0.18
CA VAL A 111 -1.34 -16.71 0.94
C VAL A 111 -0.36 -17.48 0.05
N GLU A 112 -0.86 -18.31 -0.87
CA GLU A 112 -0.05 -19.07 -1.83
C GLU A 112 0.73 -18.15 -2.77
N ASN A 113 0.12 -17.05 -3.22
CA ASN A 113 0.80 -16.05 -4.04
C ASN A 113 1.87 -15.29 -3.27
N LEU A 114 1.62 -14.97 -2.00
CA LEU A 114 2.63 -14.34 -1.12
C LEU A 114 3.82 -15.27 -0.88
N LYS A 115 3.60 -16.58 -0.69
CA LYS A 115 4.68 -17.55 -0.54
C LYS A 115 5.59 -17.63 -1.77
N LEU A 116 5.09 -17.33 -2.97
CA LEU A 116 5.93 -17.25 -4.17
C LEU A 116 6.96 -16.10 -4.13
N LEU A 117 6.71 -15.10 -3.30
CA LEU A 117 7.53 -13.89 -3.15
C LEU A 117 8.42 -13.94 -1.90
N ASP A 118 8.42 -15.05 -1.16
CA ASP A 118 9.27 -15.24 0.02
C ASP A 118 10.76 -15.06 -0.33
N GLY A 119 11.45 -14.22 0.45
CA GLY A 119 12.85 -13.84 0.21
C GLY A 119 13.07 -12.78 -0.88
N LEU A 120 12.02 -12.34 -1.60
CA LEU A 120 12.09 -11.32 -2.65
C LEU A 120 11.54 -9.96 -2.21
N VAL A 121 10.63 -9.94 -1.26
CA VAL A 121 10.06 -8.72 -0.67
C VAL A 121 10.75 -8.44 0.66
N ASP A 122 11.25 -7.23 0.83
CA ASP A 122 11.93 -6.81 2.07
C ASP A 122 10.99 -6.12 3.04
N ILE A 123 10.02 -5.36 2.54
CA ILE A 123 9.09 -4.59 3.35
C ILE A 123 7.66 -4.86 2.86
N TYR A 124 6.81 -5.28 3.79
CA TYR A 124 5.38 -5.37 3.54
C TYR A 124 4.65 -4.14 4.09
N LEU A 125 3.78 -3.57 3.27
CA LEU A 125 2.98 -2.39 3.60
C LEU A 125 1.49 -2.65 3.30
N PRO A 126 0.87 -3.62 4.01
CA PRO A 126 -0.54 -3.95 3.82
C PRO A 126 -1.47 -2.97 4.51
N ASP A 127 -2.64 -2.73 3.90
CA ASP A 127 -3.76 -2.11 4.60
C ASP A 127 -4.61 -3.18 5.29
N LEU A 128 -4.94 -3.03 6.58
CA LEU A 128 -6.05 -3.74 7.20
C LEU A 128 -7.22 -2.76 7.37
N LYS A 129 -8.20 -2.89 6.48
CA LYS A 129 -9.25 -1.87 6.32
C LYS A 129 -10.43 -2.05 7.26
N TYR A 130 -10.87 -3.30 7.47
CA TYR A 130 -12.08 -3.66 8.23
C TYR A 130 -11.93 -5.00 8.92
N VAL A 131 -12.63 -5.19 10.02
CA VAL A 131 -13.00 -6.49 10.58
C VAL A 131 -14.45 -6.82 10.20
N SER A 132 -15.33 -5.83 10.21
CA SER A 132 -16.74 -5.98 9.89
C SER A 132 -16.96 -6.40 8.43
N SER A 133 -17.55 -7.59 8.22
CA SER A 133 -17.97 -8.08 6.91
C SER A 133 -19.03 -7.18 6.26
N LYS A 134 -19.89 -6.53 7.07
CA LYS A 134 -20.87 -5.57 6.60
C LYS A 134 -20.20 -4.33 6.02
N LEU A 135 -19.28 -3.70 6.76
CA LEU A 135 -18.56 -2.51 6.27
C LEU A 135 -17.72 -2.84 5.04
N SER A 136 -17.06 -3.98 5.02
CA SER A 136 -16.25 -4.39 3.87
C SER A 136 -17.07 -4.71 2.63
N LEU A 137 -18.28 -5.26 2.80
CA LEU A 137 -19.22 -5.44 1.70
C LEU A 137 -19.72 -4.09 1.18
N ASP A 138 -20.19 -3.21 2.08
CA ASP A 138 -20.78 -1.93 1.73
C ASP A 138 -19.76 -0.99 1.06
N PHE A 139 -18.52 -0.93 1.58
CA PHE A 139 -17.52 0.03 1.13
C PHE A 139 -16.55 -0.51 0.09
N SER A 140 -16.40 -1.83 -0.03
CA SER A 140 -15.37 -2.43 -0.90
C SER A 140 -15.85 -3.64 -1.70
N ALA A 141 -17.15 -3.99 -1.62
CA ALA A 141 -17.78 -5.11 -2.30
C ALA A 141 -17.09 -6.47 -2.03
N ARG A 142 -16.60 -6.69 -0.79
CA ARG A 142 -15.91 -7.91 -0.36
C ARG A 142 -16.29 -8.26 1.08
N ALA A 143 -17.34 -9.08 1.26
CA ALA A 143 -17.77 -9.50 2.59
C ALA A 143 -16.72 -10.34 3.33
N ASP A 144 -15.89 -11.08 2.59
CA ASP A 144 -14.81 -11.95 3.07
C ASP A 144 -13.45 -11.24 3.22
N TYR A 145 -13.44 -9.91 3.29
CA TYR A 145 -12.19 -9.15 3.31
C TYR A 145 -11.29 -9.55 4.47
N PHE A 146 -11.79 -9.53 5.70
CA PHE A 146 -10.98 -9.84 6.87
C PHE A 146 -10.44 -11.28 6.87
N GLU A 147 -11.28 -12.22 6.44
CA GLU A 147 -10.94 -13.63 6.32
C GLU A 147 -9.77 -13.89 5.35
N LYS A 148 -9.60 -13.02 4.36
CA LYS A 148 -8.49 -13.05 3.39
C LYS A 148 -7.30 -12.21 3.85
N ALA A 149 -7.56 -11.00 4.33
CA ALA A 149 -6.53 -10.03 4.65
C ALA A 149 -5.71 -10.42 5.89
N TYR A 150 -6.37 -10.89 6.94
CA TYR A 150 -5.67 -11.21 8.18
C TYR A 150 -4.68 -12.37 8.04
N PRO A 151 -5.03 -13.54 7.44
CA PRO A 151 -4.06 -14.59 7.15
C PRO A 151 -2.93 -14.15 6.21
N ALA A 152 -3.22 -13.25 5.25
CA ALA A 152 -2.21 -12.70 4.37
C ALA A 152 -1.19 -11.85 5.15
N ILE A 153 -1.65 -11.00 6.08
CA ILE A 153 -0.78 -10.20 6.95
C ILE A 153 0.06 -11.10 7.88
N LEU A 154 -0.51 -12.18 8.40
CA LEU A 154 0.25 -13.17 9.19
C LEU A 154 1.37 -13.82 8.36
N GLU A 155 1.10 -14.16 7.11
CA GLU A 155 2.13 -14.67 6.19
C GLU A 155 3.21 -13.62 5.90
N MET A 156 2.83 -12.35 5.69
CA MET A 156 3.78 -11.24 5.52
C MET A 156 4.66 -11.09 6.77
N GLN A 157 4.10 -11.21 7.99
CA GLN A 157 4.87 -11.19 9.23
C GLN A 157 5.82 -12.40 9.35
N ARG A 158 5.38 -13.59 8.89
CA ARG A 158 6.26 -14.77 8.85
C ARG A 158 7.48 -14.54 7.97
N GLN A 159 7.28 -13.91 6.81
CA GLN A 159 8.36 -13.59 5.87
C GLN A 159 9.27 -12.48 6.38
N GLN A 160 8.70 -11.48 7.07
CA GLN A 160 9.44 -10.35 7.64
C GLN A 160 9.18 -10.24 9.17
N PRO A 161 9.81 -11.11 9.98
CA PRO A 161 9.51 -11.19 11.41
C PRO A 161 10.14 -10.08 12.25
N ARG A 162 11.04 -9.26 11.66
CA ARG A 162 11.74 -8.17 12.33
C ARG A 162 11.75 -6.91 11.48
N ASN A 163 11.54 -5.78 12.15
CA ASN A 163 11.74 -4.48 11.52
C ASN A 163 13.22 -4.09 11.65
N ILE A 164 13.86 -3.78 10.54
CA ILE A 164 15.24 -3.29 10.46
C ILE A 164 15.18 -1.90 9.87
N ILE A 165 15.58 -0.90 10.66
CA ILE A 165 15.63 0.50 10.26
C ILE A 165 17.07 0.98 10.42
N GLU A 166 17.67 1.46 9.32
CA GLU A 166 19.03 1.96 9.28
C GLU A 166 19.03 3.41 8.81
N ASN A 167 19.66 4.30 9.58
CA ASN A 167 19.71 5.73 9.31
C ASN A 167 18.31 6.36 9.05
N GLY A 168 17.29 5.88 9.78
CA GLY A 168 15.90 6.33 9.65
C GLY A 168 15.12 5.75 8.47
N ILE A 169 15.71 4.84 7.68
CA ILE A 169 15.09 4.20 6.52
C ILE A 169 14.91 2.70 6.77
N MET A 170 13.70 2.21 6.56
CA MET A 170 13.38 0.81 6.73
C MET A 170 14.04 -0.02 5.63
N GLN A 171 14.76 -1.06 6.05
CA GLN A 171 15.40 -2.02 5.16
C GLN A 171 14.60 -3.31 5.05
N LYS A 172 13.97 -3.74 6.15
CA LYS A 172 13.10 -4.93 6.21
C LYS A 172 12.00 -4.72 7.24
N GLY A 173 10.85 -5.34 7.01
CA GLY A 173 9.82 -5.39 8.04
C GLY A 173 8.39 -5.35 7.53
N LEU A 174 7.49 -5.07 8.47
CA LEU A 174 6.04 -4.99 8.26
C LEU A 174 5.49 -3.73 8.94
N ILE A 175 4.81 -2.91 8.17
CA ILE A 175 3.99 -1.81 8.67
C ILE A 175 2.55 -2.05 8.21
N VAL A 176 1.63 -2.26 9.14
CA VAL A 176 0.21 -2.41 8.80
C VAL A 176 -0.46 -1.05 8.83
N ARG A 177 -1.07 -0.66 7.73
CA ARG A 177 -1.79 0.60 7.59
C ARG A 177 -3.26 0.42 7.89
N HIS A 178 -3.83 1.40 8.58
CA HIS A 178 -5.27 1.48 8.82
C HIS A 178 -5.78 2.90 8.53
N LEU A 179 -6.68 3.02 7.55
CA LEU A 179 -7.34 4.28 7.23
C LEU A 179 -8.60 4.43 8.08
N VAL A 180 -8.60 5.42 8.98
CA VAL A 180 -9.80 5.73 9.77
C VAL A 180 -10.87 6.34 8.87
N LEU A 181 -12.08 5.78 8.93
CA LEU A 181 -13.23 6.24 8.17
C LEU A 181 -14.28 6.88 9.09
N PRO A 182 -15.08 7.83 8.57
CA PRO A 182 -16.15 8.46 9.35
C PRO A 182 -17.13 7.41 9.92
N ASN A 183 -17.52 7.58 11.19
CA ASN A 183 -18.43 6.71 11.93
C ASN A 183 -18.01 5.23 12.04
N CYS A 184 -16.73 4.91 11.79
CA CYS A 184 -16.20 3.54 11.83
C CYS A 184 -15.17 3.32 12.95
N THR A 185 -15.19 4.14 14.01
CA THR A 185 -14.19 4.06 15.10
C THR A 185 -14.23 2.75 15.85
N GLU A 186 -15.40 2.11 16.01
CA GLU A 186 -15.50 0.82 16.70
C GLU A 186 -14.88 -0.31 15.87
N ASP A 187 -15.13 -0.35 14.53
CA ASP A 187 -14.47 -1.29 13.65
C ASP A 187 -12.93 -1.04 13.58
N SER A 188 -12.51 0.24 13.66
CA SER A 188 -11.08 0.58 13.77
C SER A 188 -10.43 0.00 15.03
N LYS A 189 -11.13 -0.01 16.16
CA LYS A 189 -10.67 -0.65 17.40
C LYS A 189 -10.60 -2.17 17.25
N GLU A 190 -11.60 -2.80 16.61
CA GLU A 190 -11.58 -4.24 16.31
C GLU A 190 -10.40 -4.63 15.40
N VAL A 191 -10.04 -3.75 14.44
CA VAL A 191 -8.84 -3.89 13.62
C VAL A 191 -7.57 -3.89 14.50
N LEU A 192 -7.45 -2.93 15.42
CA LEU A 192 -6.32 -2.85 16.34
C LEU A 192 -6.28 -4.06 17.31
N ASP A 193 -7.44 -4.51 17.79
CA ASP A 193 -7.54 -5.73 18.60
C ASP A 193 -7.06 -6.97 17.83
N ALA A 194 -7.44 -7.10 16.56
CA ALA A 194 -6.96 -8.19 15.72
C ALA A 194 -5.44 -8.13 15.55
N LEU A 195 -4.87 -6.95 15.29
CA LEU A 195 -3.42 -6.77 15.17
C LEU A 195 -2.69 -7.01 16.50
N SER A 196 -3.31 -6.69 17.65
CA SER A 196 -2.72 -6.94 18.97
C SER A 196 -2.56 -8.42 19.29
N ARG A 197 -3.39 -9.29 18.69
CA ARG A 197 -3.36 -10.74 18.83
C ARG A 197 -2.38 -11.45 17.89
N MET A 198 -1.68 -10.72 17.01
CA MET A 198 -0.64 -11.28 16.16
C MET A 198 0.54 -11.81 17.00
N PRO A 199 1.29 -12.82 16.51
CA PRO A 199 2.45 -13.39 17.23
C PRO A 199 3.46 -12.33 17.69
N LYS A 200 3.62 -11.27 16.92
CA LYS A 200 4.35 -10.06 17.27
C LYS A 200 3.52 -8.85 16.84
N LYS A 201 3.38 -7.84 17.70
CA LYS A 201 2.72 -6.60 17.31
C LYS A 201 3.48 -5.95 16.14
N PRO A 202 2.82 -5.66 15.02
CA PRO A 202 3.45 -4.93 13.90
C PRO A 202 3.63 -3.46 14.24
N LEU A 203 4.47 -2.75 13.49
CA LEU A 203 4.31 -1.30 13.39
C LEU A 203 2.98 -1.00 12.73
N VAL A 204 2.27 0.02 13.24
CA VAL A 204 1.01 0.46 12.64
C VAL A 204 1.15 1.87 12.06
N SER A 205 0.46 2.12 10.95
CA SER A 205 0.30 3.47 10.41
C SER A 205 -1.19 3.81 10.42
N ILE A 206 -1.60 4.68 11.36
CA ILE A 206 -2.99 5.12 11.49
C ILE A 206 -3.17 6.36 10.65
N MET A 207 -3.90 6.21 9.53
CA MET A 207 -4.05 7.24 8.52
C MET A 207 -5.31 8.07 8.73
N SER A 208 -5.17 9.40 8.62
CA SER A 208 -6.26 10.39 8.69
C SER A 208 -6.62 10.97 7.31
N GLN A 209 -5.96 10.53 6.25
CA GLN A 209 -6.00 11.14 4.92
C GLN A 209 -7.32 10.94 4.15
N TYR A 210 -8.35 10.35 4.78
CA TYR A 210 -9.64 10.18 4.13
C TYR A 210 -10.28 11.52 3.76
N PHE A 211 -10.71 11.67 2.52
CA PHE A 211 -11.59 12.74 2.04
C PHE A 211 -12.64 12.16 1.07
N PRO A 212 -13.87 12.72 1.05
CA PRO A 212 -14.91 12.28 0.13
C PRO A 212 -14.48 12.52 -1.32
N THR A 213 -14.59 11.47 -2.14
CA THR A 213 -14.46 11.54 -3.60
C THR A 213 -15.85 11.53 -4.24
N GLU A 214 -15.95 11.87 -5.54
CA GLU A 214 -17.23 11.94 -6.25
C GLU A 214 -18.16 10.73 -5.99
N PRO A 215 -17.70 9.48 -6.03
CA PRO A 215 -18.57 8.32 -5.79
C PRO A 215 -19.23 8.26 -4.41
N VAL A 216 -18.70 8.98 -3.43
CA VAL A 216 -19.19 8.93 -2.03
C VAL A 216 -19.80 10.25 -1.56
N MET A 217 -19.95 11.26 -2.42
CA MET A 217 -20.51 12.56 -2.03
C MET A 217 -21.92 12.47 -1.45
N ASN A 218 -22.72 11.52 -1.91
CA ASN A 218 -24.08 11.27 -1.43
C ASN A 218 -24.17 10.05 -0.48
N HIS A 219 -23.03 9.49 -0.08
CA HIS A 219 -23.02 8.33 0.81
C HIS A 219 -23.36 8.76 2.25
N PRO A 220 -24.29 8.10 2.96
CA PRO A 220 -24.76 8.56 4.28
C PRO A 220 -23.67 8.63 5.35
N VAL A 221 -22.60 7.84 5.21
CA VAL A 221 -21.49 7.77 6.17
C VAL A 221 -20.23 8.45 5.62
N LEU A 222 -19.90 8.25 4.33
CA LEU A 222 -18.61 8.59 3.73
C LEU A 222 -18.59 9.98 3.06
N ASN A 223 -19.64 10.79 3.19
CA ASN A 223 -19.75 12.11 2.55
C ASN A 223 -19.03 13.25 3.29
N ARG A 224 -18.25 12.96 4.32
CA ARG A 224 -17.49 13.92 5.13
C ARG A 224 -16.09 13.39 5.48
N LYS A 225 -15.19 14.27 5.83
CA LYS A 225 -13.91 13.89 6.47
C LYS A 225 -14.14 13.33 7.87
N ILE A 226 -13.16 12.62 8.40
CA ILE A 226 -13.15 12.23 9.82
C ILE A 226 -13.03 13.47 10.70
N SER A 227 -13.63 13.42 11.88
CA SER A 227 -13.45 14.44 12.91
C SER A 227 -12.19 14.17 13.74
N ILE A 228 -11.68 15.21 14.40
CA ILE A 228 -10.56 15.11 15.36
C ILE A 228 -10.88 14.03 16.41
N ARG A 229 -12.07 14.06 16.98
CA ARG A 229 -12.49 13.11 18.03
C ARG A 229 -12.53 11.66 17.55
N GLU A 230 -12.92 11.41 16.29
CA GLU A 230 -12.90 10.05 15.71
C GLU A 230 -11.46 9.56 15.56
N TYR A 231 -10.57 10.41 15.10
CA TYR A 231 -9.17 10.06 14.93
C TYR A 231 -8.47 9.81 16.27
N GLU A 232 -8.62 10.75 17.23
CA GLU A 232 -8.07 10.64 18.58
C GLU A 232 -8.52 9.35 19.28
N LYS A 233 -9.82 8.99 19.21
CA LYS A 233 -10.30 7.73 19.78
C LYS A 233 -9.54 6.50 19.27
N VAL A 234 -9.14 6.49 18.01
CA VAL A 234 -8.42 5.36 17.41
C VAL A 234 -6.94 5.39 17.78
N THR A 235 -6.31 6.57 17.73
CA THR A 235 -4.89 6.72 18.09
C THR A 235 -4.64 6.50 19.58
N ASP A 236 -5.53 7.00 20.46
CA ASP A 236 -5.46 6.75 21.90
C ASP A 236 -5.62 5.25 22.20
N TYR A 237 -6.56 4.59 21.51
CA TYR A 237 -6.75 3.15 21.68
C TYR A 237 -5.53 2.34 21.24
N ALA A 238 -4.90 2.72 20.11
CA ALA A 238 -3.64 2.11 19.69
C ALA A 238 -2.52 2.30 20.74
N SER A 239 -2.45 3.49 21.35
CA SER A 239 -1.50 3.78 22.44
C SER A 239 -1.77 2.92 23.69
N VAL A 240 -3.03 2.77 24.09
CA VAL A 240 -3.44 1.90 25.19
C VAL A 240 -3.05 0.44 24.93
N LEU A 241 -3.19 -0.04 23.70
CA LEU A 241 -2.76 -1.38 23.30
C LEU A 241 -1.23 -1.51 23.16
N GLY A 242 -0.47 -0.41 23.30
CA GLY A 242 0.99 -0.39 23.21
C GLY A 242 1.52 -0.68 21.81
N PHE A 243 0.90 -0.11 20.79
CA PHE A 243 1.44 -0.12 19.43
C PHE A 243 2.47 0.98 19.24
N ASP A 244 3.57 0.62 18.57
CA ASP A 244 4.49 1.55 17.96
C ASP A 244 4.10 1.82 16.51
N GLY A 245 4.45 3.00 15.97
CA GLY A 245 4.19 3.29 14.54
C GLY A 245 4.02 4.76 14.23
N PHE A 246 3.11 5.05 13.30
CA PHE A 246 2.96 6.36 12.68
C PHE A 246 1.51 6.84 12.78
N THR A 247 1.36 8.14 12.98
CA THR A 247 0.10 8.86 12.89
C THR A 247 0.22 9.97 11.85
N GLN A 248 -0.89 10.42 11.31
CA GLN A 248 -0.92 11.51 10.32
C GLN A 248 -1.60 12.75 10.90
N ASP A 249 -1.16 13.94 10.44
CA ASP A 249 -1.90 15.18 10.67
C ASP A 249 -3.24 15.13 9.91
N LEU A 250 -4.32 15.60 10.52
CA LEU A 250 -5.63 15.71 9.87
C LEU A 250 -5.64 16.59 8.61
N LYS A 251 -4.65 17.48 8.46
CA LYS A 251 -4.42 18.24 7.24
C LYS A 251 -4.04 17.35 6.03
N SER A 252 -3.65 16.10 6.27
CA SER A 252 -3.37 15.10 5.20
C SER A 252 -4.61 14.71 4.40
N ALA A 253 -5.82 14.99 4.88
CA ALA A 253 -7.08 14.73 4.17
C ALA A 253 -7.31 15.71 3.01
N THR A 254 -6.50 15.60 1.97
CA THR A 254 -6.51 16.48 0.79
C THR A 254 -6.13 15.74 -0.50
N VAL A 255 -6.66 16.23 -1.62
CA VAL A 255 -6.33 15.72 -2.97
C VAL A 255 -4.83 15.86 -3.30
N ALA A 256 -4.12 16.80 -2.67
CA ALA A 256 -2.70 17.07 -2.94
C ALA A 256 -1.78 15.85 -2.76
N TYR A 257 -2.17 14.87 -1.94
CA TYR A 257 -1.42 13.62 -1.74
C TYR A 257 -1.81 12.50 -2.72
N THR A 258 -2.82 12.72 -3.57
CA THR A 258 -3.21 11.76 -4.61
C THR A 258 -2.35 12.00 -5.85
N PRO A 259 -1.60 10.99 -6.34
CA PRO A 259 -0.78 11.16 -7.53
C PRO A 259 -1.61 11.48 -8.77
N SER A 260 -1.10 12.34 -9.64
CA SER A 260 -1.63 12.48 -10.99
C SER A 260 -1.25 11.24 -11.79
N PHE A 261 -2.20 10.64 -12.50
CA PHE A 261 -1.98 9.47 -13.36
C PHE A 261 -1.83 9.89 -14.84
N ASP A 262 -1.10 11.00 -15.08
CA ASP A 262 -0.69 11.36 -16.43
C ASP A 262 0.38 10.39 -16.95
N LEU A 263 0.07 9.71 -18.05
CA LEU A 263 0.95 8.73 -18.67
C LEU A 263 2.16 9.34 -19.39
N SER A 264 2.20 10.67 -19.57
CA SER A 264 3.30 11.36 -20.27
C SER A 264 4.65 11.13 -19.58
N ILE A 265 4.67 11.16 -18.24
CA ILE A 265 5.87 10.92 -17.42
C ILE A 265 6.38 9.49 -17.64
N LEU A 266 5.49 8.49 -17.57
CA LEU A 266 5.86 7.09 -17.78
C LEU A 266 6.34 6.84 -19.22
N LYS A 267 5.67 7.43 -20.22
CA LYS A 267 6.09 7.35 -21.64
C LYS A 267 7.48 7.94 -21.85
N SER A 268 7.76 9.12 -21.27
CA SER A 268 9.07 9.77 -21.34
C SER A 268 10.16 8.92 -20.69
N ARG A 269 9.88 8.31 -19.54
CA ARG A 269 10.81 7.40 -18.85
C ARG A 269 11.12 6.16 -19.71
N LEU A 270 10.09 5.52 -20.26
CA LEU A 270 10.25 4.36 -21.13
C LEU A 270 11.05 4.67 -22.42
N LYS A 271 10.90 5.88 -22.97
CA LYS A 271 11.72 6.31 -24.10
C LYS A 271 13.19 6.39 -23.72
N ARG A 272 13.52 7.07 -22.61
CA ARG A 272 14.91 7.19 -22.12
C ARG A 272 15.59 5.85 -21.80
N ILE A 273 14.82 4.83 -21.44
CA ILE A 273 15.33 3.49 -21.16
C ILE A 273 15.67 2.73 -22.47
N LYS A 274 15.01 3.09 -23.58
CA LYS A 274 15.21 2.43 -24.90
C LYS A 274 16.28 3.07 -25.76
N ASP A 275 16.56 4.35 -25.51
CA ASP A 275 17.65 5.12 -26.15
C ASP A 275 18.98 4.84 -25.45
#